data_5cf177eb999b9157ebef547512df4eef
#
_entry.id   5cf177eb999b9157ebef547512df4eef
#
_cell.length_a   1.000
_cell.length_b   1.000
_cell.length_c   1.000
_cell.angle_alpha   90.00
_cell.angle_beta   90.00
_cell.angle_gamma   90.00
#
_symmetry.space_group_name_H-M   'P 1'
#
loop_
_entity.id
_entity.type
_entity.pdbx_description
1 polymer ?
#
loop_
_entity_poly.entity_id
_entity_poly.type
_entity_poly.pdbx_seq_one_letter_code
_entity_poly.pdbx_strand_id
1 'polypeptide(L)'
;MSKDNLYKGFEVELFTGSLDSHIGVSADIEKKFSDFVKEPDNRNVEYITTPEKDYKFLFEKLITPRKKLRKWLNTKNLTIIPSSTLCFKHDITFQRSDIDNVYHQFIQDNYGISIATSSVHINIGIDDLDKLFTAIR
;
A
#
# COMPACT_ATOMS: atom_id res chain seq x y z
N MET A 1 -17.89 5.00 29.08
CA MET A 1 -17.06 4.11 28.28
C MET A 1 -15.70 4.78 28.09
N SER A 2 -14.62 4.20 28.62
CA SER A 2 -13.29 4.79 28.44
C SER A 2 -12.97 4.80 26.96
N LYS A 3 -12.60 5.96 26.44
CA LYS A 3 -12.17 6.14 25.07
C LYS A 3 -10.95 5.24 24.82
N ASP A 4 -11.09 4.36 23.84
CA ASP A 4 -10.03 3.81 23.03
C ASP A 4 -8.99 2.87 23.65
N ASN A 5 -9.43 1.66 23.97
CA ASN A 5 -8.50 0.52 24.09
C ASN A 5 -8.27 -0.22 22.75
N LEU A 6 -8.73 0.34 21.63
CA LEU A 6 -8.57 -0.26 20.32
C LEU A 6 -7.21 0.12 19.72
N TYR A 7 -6.45 -0.88 19.34
CA TYR A 7 -5.32 -0.67 18.43
C TYR A 7 -5.84 -0.46 17.01
N LYS A 8 -5.22 0.44 16.29
CA LYS A 8 -5.51 0.72 14.89
C LYS A 8 -4.21 0.70 14.11
N GLY A 9 -4.24 0.08 12.95
CA GLY A 9 -3.14 0.05 12.00
C GLY A 9 -3.66 0.21 10.58
N PHE A 10 -2.77 0.51 9.66
CA PHE A 10 -3.08 0.66 8.24
C PHE A 10 -2.11 -0.16 7.40
N GLU A 11 -2.62 -0.78 6.37
CA GLU A 11 -1.90 -1.20 5.19
C GLU A 11 -2.25 -0.21 4.09
N VAL A 12 -1.25 0.41 3.49
CA VAL A 12 -1.47 1.51 2.54
C VAL A 12 -0.76 1.19 1.25
N GLU A 13 -1.55 0.92 0.23
CA GLU A 13 -1.08 0.73 -1.13
C GLU A 13 -1.03 2.06 -1.88
N LEU A 14 -0.02 2.23 -2.72
CA LEU A 14 0.21 3.46 -3.46
C LEU A 14 0.69 3.17 -4.87
N PHE A 15 0.04 3.76 -5.86
CA PHE A 15 0.56 3.79 -7.22
C PHE A 15 1.64 4.85 -7.39
N THR A 16 2.61 4.54 -8.25
CA THR A 16 3.70 5.43 -8.63
C THR A 16 3.66 5.77 -10.12
N GLY A 17 4.13 6.96 -10.47
CA GLY A 17 4.15 7.38 -11.87
C GLY A 17 4.50 8.85 -12.06
N SER A 18 4.23 9.33 -13.28
CA SER A 18 4.24 10.74 -13.66
C SER A 18 2.82 11.31 -13.70
N LEU A 19 2.64 12.53 -14.17
CA LEU A 19 1.30 13.14 -14.28
C LEU A 19 0.41 12.51 -15.36
N ASP A 20 0.96 11.72 -16.26
CA ASP A 20 0.29 11.16 -17.44
C ASP A 20 0.46 9.64 -17.58
N SER A 21 1.20 8.99 -16.68
CA SER A 21 1.48 7.56 -16.77
C SER A 21 1.76 6.93 -15.39
N HIS A 22 1.25 5.75 -15.14
CA HIS A 22 1.76 4.91 -14.06
C HIS A 22 3.11 4.31 -14.48
N ILE A 23 4.10 4.40 -13.60
CA ILE A 23 5.47 3.92 -13.85
C ILE A 23 5.89 3.02 -12.71
N GLY A 24 6.29 1.78 -13.07
CA GLY A 24 6.69 0.76 -12.12
C GLY A 24 8.11 0.99 -11.59
N VAL A 25 8.22 1.19 -10.29
CA VAL A 25 9.49 1.36 -9.57
C VAL A 25 9.45 0.67 -8.19
N SER A 26 8.54 -0.28 -7.98
CA SER A 26 8.35 -0.91 -6.66
C SER A 26 9.60 -1.65 -6.16
N ALA A 27 10.33 -2.31 -7.05
CA ALA A 27 11.59 -2.98 -6.70
C ALA A 27 12.67 -2.01 -6.22
N ASP A 28 12.76 -0.82 -6.84
CA ASP A 28 13.69 0.23 -6.41
C ASP A 28 13.28 0.82 -5.06
N ILE A 29 11.98 0.96 -4.82
CA ILE A 29 11.44 1.47 -3.55
C ILE A 29 11.72 0.49 -2.42
N GLU A 30 11.41 -0.80 -2.58
CA GLU A 30 11.66 -1.85 -1.60
C GLU A 30 13.16 -1.94 -1.26
N LYS A 31 14.02 -1.86 -2.27
CA LYS A 31 15.48 -1.83 -2.07
C LYS A 31 15.96 -0.59 -1.30
N LYS A 32 15.28 0.56 -1.50
CA LYS A 32 15.67 1.83 -0.88
C LYS A 32 15.13 2.00 0.53
N PHE A 33 13.94 1.49 0.79
CA PHE A 33 13.18 1.72 2.02
C PHE A 33 12.67 0.41 2.59
N SER A 34 13.14 0.04 3.78
CA SER A 34 12.76 -1.21 4.46
C SER A 34 11.33 -1.23 4.99
N ASP A 35 10.65 -0.09 5.00
CA ASP A 35 9.27 0.08 5.42
C ASP A 35 8.25 -0.09 4.26
N PHE A 36 8.74 -0.36 3.04
CA PHE A 36 7.91 -0.63 1.88
C PHE A 36 8.13 -2.05 1.35
N VAL A 37 7.06 -2.65 0.86
CA VAL A 37 7.05 -3.90 0.12
C VAL A 37 6.46 -3.70 -1.27
N LYS A 38 6.92 -4.49 -2.23
CA LYS A 38 6.36 -4.47 -3.58
C LYS A 38 5.11 -5.33 -3.65
N GLU A 39 4.09 -4.80 -4.30
CA GLU A 39 2.89 -5.53 -4.68
C GLU A 39 3.13 -6.37 -5.96
N PRO A 40 2.24 -7.31 -6.33
CA PRO A 40 2.39 -8.09 -7.55
C PRO A 40 2.58 -7.26 -8.82
N ASP A 41 1.89 -6.11 -8.95
CA ASP A 41 2.13 -5.17 -10.05
C ASP A 41 3.21 -4.15 -9.66
N ASN A 42 4.22 -3.99 -10.51
CA ASN A 42 5.39 -3.14 -10.24
C ASN A 42 5.08 -1.64 -10.06
N ARG A 43 3.88 -1.20 -10.44
CA ARG A 43 3.44 0.20 -10.27
C ARG A 43 2.86 0.46 -8.89
N ASN A 44 2.65 -0.59 -8.07
CA ASN A 44 2.08 -0.52 -6.74
C ASN A 44 3.10 -0.91 -5.67
N VAL A 45 3.06 -0.20 -4.56
CA VAL A 45 3.86 -0.49 -3.35
C VAL A 45 2.98 -0.35 -2.13
N GLU A 46 3.26 -1.15 -1.11
CA GLU A 46 2.56 -1.12 0.17
C GLU A 46 3.51 -0.73 1.30
N TYR A 47 2.99 -0.04 2.31
CA TYR A 47 3.59 0.02 3.62
C TYR A 47 2.57 -0.23 4.72
N ILE A 48 3.03 -0.84 5.82
CA ILE A 48 2.19 -1.23 6.96
C ILE A 48 2.60 -0.40 8.17
N THR A 49 1.63 0.20 8.85
CA THR A 49 1.89 0.88 10.11
C THR A 49 1.88 -0.10 11.27
N THR A 50 2.78 0.08 12.24
CA THR A 50 2.62 -0.61 13.52
C THR A 50 1.34 -0.13 14.22
N PRO A 51 0.59 -1.04 14.87
CA PRO A 51 -0.66 -0.68 15.55
C PRO A 51 -0.43 0.35 16.66
N GLU A 52 -1.36 1.30 16.78
CA GLU A 52 -1.34 2.35 17.78
C GLU A 52 -2.72 2.59 18.40
N LYS A 53 -2.75 2.96 19.68
CA LYS A 53 -3.96 3.42 20.37
C LYS A 53 -4.17 4.92 20.20
N ASP A 54 -3.08 5.69 20.22
CA ASP A 54 -3.10 7.13 20.09
C ASP A 54 -3.13 7.58 18.63
N TYR A 55 -4.15 8.37 18.27
CA TYR A 55 -4.33 8.88 16.91
C TYR A 55 -3.21 9.79 16.42
N LYS A 56 -2.54 10.53 17.32
CA LYS A 56 -1.44 11.40 16.93
C LYS A 56 -0.25 10.58 16.43
N PHE A 57 0.13 9.54 17.16
CA PHE A 57 1.22 8.64 16.74
C PHE A 57 0.84 7.83 15.50
N LEU A 58 -0.41 7.38 15.43
CA LEU A 58 -0.92 6.69 14.25
C LEU A 58 -0.86 7.59 13.00
N PHE A 59 -1.26 8.85 13.13
CA PHE A 59 -1.19 9.83 12.05
C PHE A 59 0.24 10.08 11.57
N GLU A 60 1.20 10.19 12.48
CA GLU A 60 2.63 10.33 12.14
C GLU A 60 3.14 9.11 11.37
N LYS A 61 2.78 7.90 11.80
CA LYS A 61 3.13 6.65 11.11
C LYS A 61 2.49 6.54 9.73
N LEU A 62 1.29 7.04 9.57
CA LEU A 62 0.60 7.09 8.28
C LEU A 62 1.23 8.08 7.29
N ILE A 63 1.67 9.24 7.79
CA ILE A 63 2.14 10.34 6.92
C ILE A 63 3.63 10.23 6.59
N THR A 64 4.45 9.77 7.53
CA THR A 64 5.92 9.80 7.39
C THR A 64 6.43 8.96 6.22
N PRO A 65 6.01 7.70 6.01
CA PRO A 65 6.45 6.90 4.87
C PRO A 65 6.07 7.55 3.53
N ARG A 66 4.85 8.08 3.42
CA ARG A 66 4.37 8.76 2.20
C ARG A 66 5.18 9.99 1.86
N LYS A 67 5.52 10.84 2.85
CA LYS A 67 6.37 12.01 2.65
C LYS A 67 7.77 11.62 2.18
N LYS A 68 8.34 10.59 2.79
CA LYS A 68 9.66 10.03 2.45
C LYS A 68 9.68 9.49 1.03
N LEU A 69 8.68 8.68 0.67
CA LEU A 69 8.52 8.15 -0.67
C LEU A 69 8.37 9.27 -1.71
N ARG A 70 7.46 10.22 -1.48
CA ARG A 70 7.25 11.35 -2.40
C ARG A 70 8.52 12.15 -2.63
N LYS A 71 9.28 12.45 -1.56
CA LYS A 71 10.56 13.17 -1.68
C LYS A 71 11.54 12.43 -2.58
N TRP A 72 11.63 11.11 -2.45
CA TRP A 72 12.52 10.30 -3.27
C TRP A 72 12.01 10.20 -4.72
N LEU A 73 10.72 9.96 -4.94
CA LEU A 73 10.13 9.92 -6.27
C LEU A 73 10.37 11.22 -7.04
N ASN A 74 10.25 12.38 -6.38
CA ASN A 74 10.52 13.68 -6.99
C ASN A 74 11.94 13.80 -7.55
N THR A 75 12.94 13.12 -6.96
CA THR A 75 14.30 13.10 -7.51
C THR A 75 14.42 12.37 -8.85
N LYS A 76 13.38 11.60 -9.20
CA LYS A 76 13.28 10.83 -10.45
C LYS A 76 12.22 11.40 -11.40
N ASN A 77 11.70 12.60 -11.13
CA ASN A 77 10.54 13.19 -11.81
C ASN A 77 9.27 12.32 -11.75
N LEU A 78 9.12 11.56 -10.68
CA LEU A 78 7.96 10.73 -10.39
C LEU A 78 7.21 11.24 -9.16
N THR A 79 5.98 10.76 -8.97
CA THR A 79 5.14 11.07 -7.81
C THR A 79 4.27 9.87 -7.42
N ILE A 80 3.57 10.00 -6.29
CA ILE A 80 2.48 9.10 -5.92
C ILE A 80 1.25 9.51 -6.73
N ILE A 81 0.63 8.57 -7.43
CA ILE A 81 -0.59 8.79 -8.20
C ILE A 81 -1.81 8.49 -7.30
N PRO A 82 -2.69 9.47 -7.06
CA PRO A 82 -3.84 9.31 -6.18
C PRO A 82 -5.01 8.65 -6.93
N SER A 83 -4.88 7.36 -7.25
CA SER A 83 -5.93 6.57 -7.87
C SER A 83 -6.09 5.23 -7.14
N SER A 84 -7.28 4.66 -7.16
CA SER A 84 -7.57 3.33 -6.63
C SER A 84 -7.41 2.22 -7.67
N THR A 85 -7.31 2.58 -8.94
CA THR A 85 -7.10 1.68 -10.07
C THR A 85 -6.14 2.31 -11.07
N LEU A 86 -5.61 1.51 -11.97
CA LEU A 86 -4.88 2.02 -13.12
C LEU A 86 -5.82 2.79 -14.03
N CYS A 87 -5.49 4.04 -14.37
CA CYS A 87 -6.42 4.98 -14.98
C CYS A 87 -5.94 5.62 -16.29
N PHE A 88 -4.69 5.39 -16.69
CA PHE A 88 -4.17 5.93 -17.95
C PHE A 88 -4.38 4.95 -19.11
N LYS A 89 -4.52 5.46 -20.33
CA LYS A 89 -4.77 4.66 -21.54
C LYS A 89 -3.71 3.59 -21.83
N HIS A 90 -2.50 3.76 -21.29
CA HIS A 90 -1.38 2.84 -21.50
C HIS A 90 -1.33 1.72 -20.46
N ASP A 91 -2.19 1.74 -19.46
CA ASP A 91 -2.25 0.75 -18.37
C ASP A 91 -3.05 -0.49 -18.80
N ILE A 92 -2.63 -1.14 -19.88
CA ILE A 92 -3.36 -2.26 -20.47
C ILE A 92 -2.75 -3.63 -20.16
N THR A 93 -1.55 -3.66 -19.59
CA THR A 93 -0.85 -4.90 -19.26
C THR A 93 -0.42 -4.93 -17.81
N PHE A 94 -0.45 -6.12 -17.22
CA PHE A 94 0.12 -6.36 -15.89
C PHE A 94 1.66 -6.27 -15.97
N GLN A 95 2.27 -5.60 -15.01
CA GLN A 95 3.73 -5.43 -14.91
C GLN A 95 4.24 -6.14 -13.65
N ARG A 96 4.60 -7.41 -13.77
CA ARG A 96 5.05 -8.19 -12.62
C ARG A 96 6.26 -7.55 -11.95
N SER A 97 6.17 -7.33 -10.63
CA SER A 97 7.21 -6.69 -9.83
C SER A 97 8.38 -7.60 -9.50
N ASP A 98 8.13 -8.91 -9.43
CA ASP A 98 9.13 -9.94 -9.16
C ASP A 98 8.93 -11.12 -10.11
N ILE A 99 9.88 -11.31 -11.03
CA ILE A 99 9.76 -12.32 -12.08
C ILE A 99 9.94 -13.75 -11.53
N ASP A 100 10.66 -13.90 -10.44
CA ASP A 100 10.94 -15.20 -9.81
C ASP A 100 9.91 -15.59 -8.74
N ASN A 101 9.02 -14.67 -8.37
CA ASN A 101 7.98 -14.92 -7.39
C ASN A 101 6.80 -15.69 -7.99
N VAL A 102 6.63 -16.94 -7.56
CA VAL A 102 5.56 -17.83 -8.04
C VAL A 102 4.15 -17.30 -7.71
N TYR A 103 3.98 -16.58 -6.60
CA TYR A 103 2.72 -15.93 -6.26
C TYR A 103 2.39 -14.80 -7.23
N HIS A 104 3.38 -13.97 -7.61
CA HIS A 104 3.16 -12.91 -8.60
C HIS A 104 2.85 -13.49 -9.98
N GLN A 105 3.45 -14.64 -10.32
CA GLN A 105 3.10 -15.39 -11.54
C GLN A 105 1.65 -15.84 -11.50
N PHE A 106 1.22 -16.47 -10.40
CA PHE A 106 -0.15 -16.92 -10.20
C PHE A 106 -1.16 -15.78 -10.34
N ILE A 107 -0.87 -14.62 -9.73
CA ILE A 107 -1.71 -13.42 -9.82
C ILE A 107 -1.81 -12.94 -11.28
N GLN A 108 -0.69 -12.86 -11.99
CA GLN A 108 -0.66 -12.45 -13.39
C GLN A 108 -1.52 -13.37 -14.27
N ASP A 109 -1.38 -14.69 -14.10
CA ASP A 109 -2.02 -15.69 -14.95
C ASP A 109 -3.53 -15.80 -14.72
N ASN A 110 -3.99 -15.57 -13.49
CA ASN A 110 -5.39 -15.77 -13.11
C ASN A 110 -6.21 -14.49 -13.10
N TYR A 111 -5.60 -13.34 -12.80
CA TYR A 111 -6.31 -12.08 -12.60
C TYR A 111 -5.79 -10.96 -13.51
N GLY A 112 -4.54 -11.02 -13.92
CA GLY A 112 -3.93 -10.02 -14.77
C GLY A 112 -4.05 -8.62 -14.20
N ILE A 113 -4.28 -7.64 -15.08
CA ILE A 113 -4.33 -6.22 -14.71
C ILE A 113 -5.52 -5.86 -13.80
N SER A 114 -6.58 -6.65 -13.79
CA SER A 114 -7.80 -6.34 -13.02
C SER A 114 -7.59 -6.30 -11.51
N ILE A 115 -6.51 -6.95 -11.01
CA ILE A 115 -6.17 -6.92 -9.59
C ILE A 115 -5.24 -5.77 -9.20
N ALA A 116 -4.70 -5.03 -10.17
CA ALA A 116 -3.85 -3.87 -9.90
C ALA A 116 -4.70 -2.73 -9.34
N THR A 117 -4.95 -2.79 -8.05
CA THR A 117 -5.70 -1.80 -7.27
C THR A 117 -4.80 -1.20 -6.20
N SER A 118 -5.18 -0.05 -5.67
CA SER A 118 -4.51 0.64 -4.57
C SER A 118 -5.55 1.04 -3.55
N SER A 119 -5.42 0.51 -2.35
CA SER A 119 -6.39 0.66 -1.27
C SER A 119 -5.72 1.05 0.05
N VAL A 120 -6.54 1.35 1.03
CA VAL A 120 -6.12 1.47 2.42
C VAL A 120 -6.95 0.50 3.25
N HIS A 121 -6.29 -0.50 3.83
CA HIS A 121 -6.91 -1.39 4.79
C HIS A 121 -6.78 -0.80 6.19
N ILE A 122 -7.87 -0.81 6.95
CA ILE A 122 -7.90 -0.36 8.34
C ILE A 122 -8.00 -1.59 9.23
N ASN A 123 -6.93 -1.86 9.97
CA ASN A 123 -6.86 -2.96 10.91
C ASN A 123 -7.21 -2.48 12.31
N ILE A 124 -8.15 -3.15 12.96
CA ILE A 124 -8.56 -2.85 14.33
C ILE A 124 -8.25 -4.04 15.21
N GLY A 125 -7.39 -3.83 16.20
CA GLY A 125 -7.05 -4.82 17.21
C GLY A 125 -7.79 -4.56 18.53
N ILE A 126 -8.33 -5.61 19.13
CA ILE A 126 -9.02 -5.59 20.41
C ILE A 126 -8.36 -6.63 21.32
N ASP A 127 -7.95 -6.23 22.53
CA ASP A 127 -7.35 -7.14 23.52
C ASP A 127 -8.39 -8.09 24.14
N ASP A 128 -9.69 -7.81 23.99
CA ASP A 128 -10.82 -8.52 24.59
C ASP A 128 -11.59 -9.28 23.50
N LEU A 129 -11.49 -10.60 23.50
CA LEU A 129 -12.11 -11.47 22.50
C LEU A 129 -13.64 -11.38 22.49
N ASP A 130 -14.29 -11.19 23.64
CA ASP A 130 -15.76 -11.08 23.71
C ASP A 130 -16.24 -9.79 23.04
N LYS A 131 -15.48 -8.71 23.18
CA LYS A 131 -15.72 -7.46 22.44
C LYS A 131 -15.46 -7.59 20.96
N LEU A 132 -14.42 -8.35 20.57
CA LEU A 132 -14.14 -8.61 19.16
C LEU A 132 -15.33 -9.33 18.51
N PHE A 133 -15.82 -10.42 19.13
CA PHE A 133 -16.99 -11.14 18.59
C PHE A 133 -18.26 -10.30 18.55
N THR A 134 -18.40 -9.33 19.44
CA THR A 134 -19.54 -8.38 19.41
C THR A 134 -19.41 -7.37 18.28
N ALA A 135 -18.18 -6.95 17.93
CA ALA A 135 -17.94 -5.95 16.90
C ALA A 135 -18.12 -6.47 15.46
N ILE A 136 -18.01 -7.80 15.23
CA ILE A 136 -18.15 -8.42 13.91
C ILE A 136 -19.56 -9.02 13.65
N ARG A 137 -20.50 -8.81 14.55
CA ARG A 137 -21.92 -9.13 14.36
C ARG A 137 -22.70 -7.95 13.80
#